data_bf857f5c65ea8b0a37bbfc7e752dee8f
#
_entry.id   bf857f5c65ea8b0a37bbfc7e752dee8f
#
_cell.length_a   1.000
_cell.length_b   1.000
_cell.length_c   1.000
_cell.angle_alpha   90.00
_cell.angle_beta   90.00
_cell.angle_gamma   90.00
#
_symmetry.space_group_name_H-M   'P 1'
#
loop_
_entity.id
_entity.type
_entity.pdbx_description
1 polymer ?
#
loop_
_entity_poly.entity_id
_entity_poly.type
_entity_poly.pdbx_seq_one_letter_code
_entity_poly.pdbx_strand_id
1 'polypeptide(L)'
;FKEFVGENGSWLMLYATYCVFRESYGTSDFSQWQGNSTYKKTRVRTLCREDSDAWPEISFSYFLQYVLHNLFKSVSDYARKNGVVLKGDLPIGVSRTSVEAWTEPKYFNMNGQAGAPPDDFSMNGQNWLFPTYNWDAMEKDNFSWWKKRFAKLSDYFDCFRIDHILGFFRIWEVPCEYVQGLCGHCNPALPFSREEIEQYGLNFNESRFTTPHINRQFLSELFEENTEEVIGAYLAQSSSRHYVLKPFCDTQRKIEALFADKADPVSLRIKNGLFTIANEVLFLRDPRETDKFHPRISANQSYIYRELSGSDRYAFDQLYWHFLYHRNTDF
;
A
#
# COMPACT_ATOMS: atom_id res chain seq x y z
N PHE A 1 -2.94 32.69 -21.06
CA PHE A 1 -2.88 32.28 -19.65
C PHE A 1 -4.26 32.28 -18.98
N LYS A 2 -5.02 33.40 -19.05
CA LYS A 2 -6.36 33.49 -18.42
C LYS A 2 -7.33 32.43 -18.94
N GLU A 3 -7.33 32.15 -20.23
CA GLU A 3 -8.13 31.09 -20.83
C GLU A 3 -7.77 29.71 -20.26
N PHE A 4 -6.47 29.37 -20.22
CA PHE A 4 -5.99 28.13 -19.61
C PHE A 4 -6.43 27.98 -18.16
N VAL A 5 -6.33 29.04 -17.36
CA VAL A 5 -6.79 29.03 -15.96
C VAL A 5 -8.30 28.84 -15.88
N GLY A 6 -9.08 29.48 -16.78
CA GLY A 6 -10.53 29.32 -16.84
C GLY A 6 -10.96 27.88 -17.14
N GLU A 7 -10.30 27.23 -18.09
CA GLU A 7 -10.60 25.84 -18.49
C GLU A 7 -10.12 24.81 -17.46
N ASN A 8 -8.99 25.07 -16.81
CA ASN A 8 -8.31 24.11 -15.93
C ASN A 8 -8.45 24.43 -14.44
N GLY A 9 -9.17 25.50 -14.06
CA GLY A 9 -9.26 26.00 -12.68
C GLY A 9 -9.71 24.98 -11.66
N SER A 10 -10.52 24.01 -12.04
CA SER A 10 -11.03 22.98 -11.12
C SER A 10 -9.92 22.12 -10.50
N TRP A 11 -8.91 21.73 -11.27
CA TRP A 11 -7.78 20.96 -10.76
C TRP A 11 -6.60 21.84 -10.38
N LEU A 12 -6.39 22.97 -11.04
CA LEU A 12 -5.30 23.91 -10.74
C LEU A 12 -5.39 24.43 -9.30
N MET A 13 -6.60 24.81 -8.85
CA MET A 13 -6.81 25.25 -7.46
C MET A 13 -6.39 24.20 -6.44
N LEU A 14 -6.73 22.94 -6.69
CA LEU A 14 -6.41 21.83 -5.80
C LEU A 14 -4.89 21.61 -5.74
N TYR A 15 -4.27 21.53 -6.91
CA TYR A 15 -2.85 21.30 -7.05
C TYR A 15 -2.01 22.43 -6.44
N ALA A 16 -2.34 23.69 -6.76
CA ALA A 16 -1.60 24.85 -6.22
C ALA A 16 -1.75 24.97 -4.70
N THR A 17 -2.95 24.76 -4.15
CA THR A 17 -3.15 24.74 -2.70
C THR A 17 -2.37 23.62 -2.03
N TYR A 18 -2.35 22.42 -2.65
CA TYR A 18 -1.53 21.32 -2.17
C TYR A 18 -0.04 21.70 -2.15
N CYS A 19 0.47 22.34 -3.19
CA CYS A 19 1.86 22.81 -3.24
C CYS A 19 2.17 23.82 -2.13
N VAL A 20 1.28 24.81 -1.92
CA VAL A 20 1.43 25.79 -0.82
C VAL A 20 1.49 25.09 0.54
N PHE A 21 0.62 24.14 0.81
CA PHE A 21 0.66 23.41 2.08
C PHE A 21 1.91 22.56 2.21
N ARG A 22 2.28 21.80 1.16
CA ARG A 22 3.51 21.02 1.16
C ARG A 22 4.76 21.84 1.51
N GLU A 23 4.89 23.02 0.91
CA GLU A 23 6.02 23.93 1.19
C GLU A 23 5.92 24.51 2.62
N SER A 24 4.72 24.96 3.03
CA SER A 24 4.52 25.57 4.36
C SER A 24 4.78 24.59 5.52
N TYR A 25 4.45 23.32 5.33
CA TYR A 25 4.66 22.28 6.34
C TYR A 25 5.98 21.52 6.17
N GLY A 26 6.73 21.75 5.08
CA GLY A 26 7.97 21.05 4.77
C GLY A 26 7.81 19.56 4.51
N THR A 27 6.60 19.07 4.26
CA THR A 27 6.30 17.66 4.01
C THR A 27 5.12 17.48 3.08
N SER A 28 5.17 16.43 2.21
CA SER A 28 4.03 16.00 1.40
C SER A 28 3.02 15.15 2.18
N ASP A 29 3.38 14.68 3.36
CA ASP A 29 2.47 13.90 4.22
C ASP A 29 1.41 14.81 4.83
N PHE A 30 0.28 14.89 4.14
CA PHE A 30 -0.84 15.75 4.56
C PHE A 30 -1.46 15.32 5.90
N SER A 31 -1.19 14.12 6.42
CA SER A 31 -1.62 13.74 7.78
C SER A 31 -0.98 14.64 8.86
N GLN A 32 0.19 15.21 8.55
CA GLN A 32 0.94 16.11 9.42
C GLN A 32 0.53 17.58 9.25
N TRP A 33 -0.36 17.92 8.30
CA TRP A 33 -0.79 19.31 8.07
C TRP A 33 -1.85 19.73 9.07
N GLN A 34 -1.43 20.36 10.15
CA GLN A 34 -2.34 20.80 11.22
C GLN A 34 -3.48 21.69 10.69
N GLY A 35 -4.73 21.24 10.91
CA GLY A 35 -5.93 21.95 10.44
C GLY A 35 -6.22 21.81 8.93
N ASN A 36 -5.29 21.25 8.13
CA ASN A 36 -5.41 21.06 6.68
C ASN A 36 -5.21 19.59 6.24
N SER A 37 -5.04 18.66 7.16
CA SER A 37 -4.92 17.22 6.88
C SER A 37 -6.13 16.67 6.11
N THR A 38 -7.30 17.23 6.33
CA THR A 38 -8.52 16.90 5.59
C THR A 38 -8.85 18.00 4.60
N TYR A 39 -9.11 17.62 3.35
CA TYR A 39 -9.52 18.56 2.30
C TYR A 39 -10.81 19.30 2.66
N LYS A 40 -10.79 20.64 2.49
CA LYS A 40 -11.94 21.53 2.67
C LYS A 40 -12.06 22.47 1.46
N LYS A 41 -13.09 22.27 0.65
CA LYS A 41 -13.34 23.06 -0.55
C LYS A 41 -13.38 24.58 -0.29
N THR A 42 -13.95 24.99 0.84
CA THR A 42 -14.02 26.40 1.22
C THR A 42 -12.62 26.98 1.48
N ARG A 43 -11.74 26.23 2.15
CA ARG A 43 -10.37 26.64 2.43
C ARG A 43 -9.57 26.84 1.14
N VAL A 44 -9.67 25.90 0.21
CA VAL A 44 -9.02 26.00 -1.11
C VAL A 44 -9.50 27.22 -1.86
N ARG A 45 -10.82 27.47 -1.92
CA ARG A 45 -11.38 28.66 -2.58
C ARG A 45 -10.90 29.97 -1.98
N THR A 46 -10.77 30.03 -0.64
CA THR A 46 -10.27 31.23 0.04
C THR A 46 -8.81 31.50 -0.31
N LEU A 47 -7.95 30.47 -0.29
CA LEU A 47 -6.53 30.63 -0.63
C LEU A 47 -6.28 30.98 -2.09
N CYS A 48 -7.14 30.55 -3.00
CA CYS A 48 -7.03 30.84 -4.43
C CYS A 48 -7.66 32.16 -4.86
N ARG A 49 -8.06 33.02 -3.94
CA ARG A 49 -8.50 34.38 -4.25
C ARG A 49 -7.32 35.29 -4.52
N GLU A 50 -7.47 36.23 -5.45
CA GLU A 50 -6.40 37.19 -5.81
C GLU A 50 -6.01 38.13 -4.66
N ASP A 51 -6.90 38.33 -3.68
CA ASP A 51 -6.66 39.12 -2.47
C ASP A 51 -6.12 38.29 -1.28
N SER A 52 -5.80 37.01 -1.50
CA SER A 52 -5.21 36.13 -0.48
C SER A 52 -3.69 36.32 -0.37
N ASP A 53 -3.16 36.25 0.85
CA ASP A 53 -1.70 36.24 1.09
C ASP A 53 -0.97 35.08 0.38
N ALA A 54 -1.67 33.99 0.10
CA ALA A 54 -1.13 32.83 -0.64
C ALA A 54 -1.18 32.99 -2.17
N TRP A 55 -1.79 34.07 -2.67
CA TRP A 55 -1.97 34.27 -4.11
C TRP A 55 -0.67 34.27 -4.94
N PRO A 56 0.44 34.85 -4.49
CA PRO A 56 1.70 34.81 -5.24
C PRO A 56 2.13 33.36 -5.57
N GLU A 57 2.13 32.47 -4.59
CA GLU A 57 2.52 31.05 -4.73
C GLU A 57 1.50 30.27 -5.53
N ILE A 58 0.20 30.54 -5.33
CA ILE A 58 -0.90 29.93 -6.09
C ILE A 58 -0.79 30.33 -7.57
N SER A 59 -0.67 31.62 -7.86
CA SER A 59 -0.56 32.12 -9.23
C SER A 59 0.72 31.66 -9.95
N PHE A 60 1.82 31.53 -9.21
CA PHE A 60 3.05 30.96 -9.72
C PHE A 60 2.87 29.48 -10.10
N SER A 61 2.20 28.70 -9.26
CA SER A 61 1.87 27.30 -9.57
C SER A 61 1.02 27.19 -10.83
N TYR A 62 0.02 28.08 -11.02
CA TYR A 62 -0.78 28.15 -12.24
C TYR A 62 0.08 28.47 -13.46
N PHE A 63 0.99 29.44 -13.33
CA PHE A 63 1.89 29.83 -14.41
C PHE A 63 2.82 28.69 -14.81
N LEU A 64 3.39 27.95 -13.85
CA LEU A 64 4.21 26.78 -14.14
C LEU A 64 3.44 25.72 -14.93
N GLN A 65 2.21 25.41 -14.51
CA GLN A 65 1.39 24.42 -15.22
C GLN A 65 0.99 24.90 -16.63
N TYR A 66 0.75 26.18 -16.80
CA TYR A 66 0.52 26.78 -18.12
C TYR A 66 1.73 26.65 -19.04
N VAL A 67 2.92 26.98 -18.55
CA VAL A 67 4.16 26.86 -19.33
C VAL A 67 4.41 25.40 -19.71
N LEU A 68 4.29 24.46 -18.73
CA LEU A 68 4.46 23.04 -18.99
C LEU A 68 3.44 22.51 -20.00
N HIS A 69 2.18 22.90 -19.90
CA HIS A 69 1.14 22.52 -20.86
C HIS A 69 1.51 22.96 -22.29
N ASN A 70 1.90 24.23 -22.48
CA ASN A 70 2.24 24.74 -23.80
C ASN A 70 3.49 24.09 -24.38
N LEU A 71 4.54 23.89 -23.57
CA LEU A 71 5.75 23.18 -24.00
C LEU A 71 5.44 21.74 -24.41
N PHE A 72 4.72 21.00 -23.57
CA PHE A 72 4.37 19.62 -23.87
C PHE A 72 3.51 19.51 -25.12
N LYS A 73 2.50 20.40 -25.24
CA LYS A 73 1.63 20.47 -26.41
C LYS A 73 2.41 20.77 -27.69
N SER A 74 3.33 21.74 -27.64
CA SER A 74 4.16 22.09 -28.81
C SER A 74 5.06 20.94 -29.25
N VAL A 75 5.64 20.19 -28.30
CA VAL A 75 6.44 19.00 -28.60
C VAL A 75 5.59 17.88 -29.18
N SER A 76 4.39 17.65 -28.64
CA SER A 76 3.45 16.64 -29.15
C SER A 76 3.00 16.96 -30.58
N ASP A 77 2.64 18.22 -30.83
CA ASP A 77 2.22 18.68 -32.16
C ASP A 77 3.39 18.60 -33.17
N TYR A 78 4.62 18.90 -32.75
CA TYR A 78 5.81 18.73 -33.58
C TYR A 78 6.06 17.26 -33.92
N ALA A 79 5.96 16.36 -32.91
CA ALA A 79 6.13 14.92 -33.11
C ALA A 79 5.10 14.39 -34.13
N ARG A 80 3.81 14.70 -33.94
CA ARG A 80 2.71 14.32 -34.86
C ARG A 80 2.95 14.81 -36.28
N LYS A 81 3.41 16.06 -36.43
CA LYS A 81 3.72 16.66 -37.73
C LYS A 81 4.84 15.93 -38.47
N ASN A 82 5.75 15.31 -37.73
CA ASN A 82 6.88 14.52 -38.27
C ASN A 82 6.60 13.00 -38.30
N GLY A 83 5.37 12.56 -38.11
CA GLY A 83 5.00 11.15 -38.15
C GLY A 83 5.48 10.33 -36.94
N VAL A 84 5.83 10.99 -35.85
CA VAL A 84 6.25 10.34 -34.60
C VAL A 84 5.07 10.22 -33.66
N VAL A 85 4.77 8.99 -33.23
CA VAL A 85 3.74 8.66 -32.24
C VAL A 85 4.34 8.73 -30.84
N LEU A 86 3.76 9.53 -29.97
CA LEU A 86 4.13 9.59 -28.55
C LEU A 86 3.28 8.63 -27.74
N LYS A 87 3.93 7.69 -27.06
CA LYS A 87 3.29 6.75 -26.14
C LYS A 87 3.49 7.19 -24.70
N GLY A 88 2.38 7.47 -24.01
CA GLY A 88 2.36 7.78 -22.60
C GLY A 88 2.32 6.52 -21.73
N ASP A 89 2.94 6.57 -20.57
CA ASP A 89 2.85 5.55 -19.55
C ASP A 89 1.76 5.91 -18.54
N LEU A 90 0.86 4.95 -18.28
CA LEU A 90 -0.18 5.10 -17.30
C LEU A 90 0.19 4.30 -16.05
N PRO A 91 0.70 4.96 -14.99
CA PRO A 91 1.11 4.27 -13.79
C PRO A 91 -0.09 3.63 -13.09
N ILE A 92 0.13 2.49 -12.46
CA ILE A 92 -0.90 1.71 -11.78
C ILE A 92 -1.50 2.43 -10.57
N GLY A 93 -0.79 3.36 -9.94
CA GLY A 93 -1.23 4.00 -8.71
C GLY A 93 -0.88 5.48 -8.63
N VAL A 94 -1.27 6.09 -7.53
CA VAL A 94 -0.90 7.45 -7.14
C VAL A 94 -0.15 7.40 -5.82
N SER A 95 0.74 8.37 -5.57
CA SER A 95 1.39 8.47 -4.27
C SER A 95 0.34 8.58 -3.15
N ARG A 96 0.58 7.91 -2.04
CA ARG A 96 -0.25 8.01 -0.82
C ARG A 96 -0.36 9.44 -0.32
N THR A 97 0.65 10.25 -0.60
CA THR A 97 0.74 11.66 -0.22
C THR A 97 0.46 12.60 -1.40
N SER A 98 -0.21 12.15 -2.45
CA SER A 98 -0.56 12.97 -3.62
C SER A 98 -1.74 13.91 -3.36
N VAL A 99 -1.92 14.87 -4.26
CA VAL A 99 -3.08 15.76 -4.25
C VAL A 99 -4.39 14.98 -4.43
N GLU A 100 -4.39 13.92 -5.22
CA GLU A 100 -5.55 13.05 -5.45
C GLU A 100 -5.94 12.31 -4.17
N ALA A 101 -4.97 11.73 -3.46
CA ALA A 101 -5.21 11.04 -2.20
C ALA A 101 -5.72 12.00 -1.10
N TRP A 102 -5.27 13.25 -1.10
CA TRP A 102 -5.75 14.29 -0.20
C TRP A 102 -7.15 14.78 -0.53
N THR A 103 -7.45 15.03 -1.81
CA THR A 103 -8.72 15.67 -2.25
C THR A 103 -9.85 14.68 -2.49
N GLU A 104 -9.53 13.46 -2.93
CA GLU A 104 -10.48 12.42 -3.34
C GLU A 104 -10.17 11.06 -2.68
N PRO A 105 -9.97 11.01 -1.32
CA PRO A 105 -9.55 9.77 -0.63
C PRO A 105 -10.55 8.62 -0.80
N LYS A 106 -11.81 8.91 -1.14
CA LYS A 106 -12.86 7.90 -1.38
C LYS A 106 -12.52 6.90 -2.49
N TYR A 107 -11.66 7.29 -3.45
CA TYR A 107 -11.26 6.43 -4.56
C TYR A 107 -10.08 5.52 -4.24
N PHE A 108 -9.53 5.61 -3.03
CA PHE A 108 -8.32 4.88 -2.64
C PHE A 108 -8.52 4.13 -1.32
N ASN A 109 -8.03 2.90 -1.27
CA ASN A 109 -7.95 2.13 -0.03
C ASN A 109 -6.72 2.58 0.76
N MET A 110 -6.88 3.61 1.59
CA MET A 110 -5.77 4.24 2.33
C MET A 110 -5.20 3.36 3.46
N ASN A 111 -5.85 2.26 3.82
CA ASN A 111 -5.38 1.25 4.77
C ASN A 111 -4.61 0.09 4.12
N GLY A 112 -4.56 0.04 2.78
CA GLY A 112 -3.81 -0.94 2.00
C GLY A 112 -2.72 -0.31 1.15
N GLN A 113 -1.78 -1.11 0.69
CA GLN A 113 -0.69 -0.74 -0.20
C GLN A 113 -0.62 -1.75 -1.34
N ALA A 114 -0.47 -1.28 -2.58
CA ALA A 114 -0.25 -2.17 -3.70
C ALA A 114 1.14 -2.80 -3.62
N GLY A 115 1.26 -4.00 -4.14
CA GLY A 115 2.51 -4.74 -4.18
C GLY A 115 2.43 -5.97 -5.08
N ALA A 116 3.34 -6.90 -4.85
CA ALA A 116 3.37 -8.20 -5.50
C ALA A 116 3.65 -9.31 -4.47
N PRO A 117 3.07 -10.51 -4.65
CA PRO A 117 3.38 -11.67 -3.82
C PRO A 117 4.86 -12.08 -3.97
N PRO A 118 5.38 -12.92 -3.05
CA PRO A 118 6.69 -13.53 -3.21
C PRO A 118 6.85 -14.26 -4.55
N ASP A 119 8.01 -14.08 -5.17
CA ASP A 119 8.44 -14.74 -6.38
C ASP A 119 9.94 -15.07 -6.33
N ASP A 120 10.51 -15.61 -7.42
CA ASP A 120 11.93 -15.97 -7.50
C ASP A 120 12.87 -14.76 -7.42
N PHE A 121 12.39 -13.54 -7.67
CA PHE A 121 13.16 -12.30 -7.63
C PHE A 121 13.02 -11.59 -6.27
N SER A 122 11.93 -11.83 -5.54
CA SER A 122 11.64 -11.21 -4.26
C SER A 122 10.97 -12.20 -3.31
N MET A 123 11.77 -12.92 -2.53
CA MET A 123 11.32 -13.94 -1.57
C MET A 123 10.31 -13.43 -0.53
N ASN A 124 10.35 -12.15 -0.22
CA ASN A 124 9.44 -11.50 0.75
C ASN A 124 8.31 -10.72 0.08
N GLY A 125 8.14 -10.88 -1.25
CA GLY A 125 7.21 -10.06 -2.02
C GLY A 125 7.65 -8.61 -2.11
N GLN A 126 6.87 -7.81 -2.83
CA GLN A 126 7.13 -6.39 -3.03
C GLN A 126 6.02 -5.56 -2.41
N ASN A 127 6.38 -4.41 -1.84
CA ASN A 127 5.45 -3.39 -1.39
C ASN A 127 5.78 -2.09 -2.13
N TRP A 128 4.85 -1.60 -2.95
CA TRP A 128 5.02 -0.41 -3.78
C TRP A 128 4.57 0.88 -3.09
N LEU A 129 4.04 0.79 -1.87
CA LEU A 129 3.71 1.88 -0.96
C LEU A 129 2.51 2.77 -1.36
N PHE A 130 2.02 2.73 -2.57
CA PHE A 130 0.84 3.51 -2.96
C PHE A 130 -0.47 2.78 -2.63
N PRO A 131 -1.57 3.50 -2.35
CA PRO A 131 -2.85 2.89 -2.03
C PRO A 131 -3.45 2.16 -3.23
N THR A 132 -4.20 1.11 -3.00
CA THR A 132 -4.98 0.44 -4.02
C THR A 132 -6.25 1.24 -4.34
N TYR A 133 -6.87 0.97 -5.51
CA TYR A 133 -8.11 1.65 -5.91
C TYR A 133 -9.33 1.06 -5.23
N ASN A 134 -10.24 1.94 -4.80
CA ASN A 134 -11.60 1.58 -4.40
C ASN A 134 -12.51 1.57 -5.64
N TRP A 135 -12.52 0.45 -6.36
CA TRP A 135 -13.27 0.31 -7.60
C TRP A 135 -14.78 0.51 -7.42
N ASP A 136 -15.34 0.06 -6.30
CA ASP A 136 -16.78 0.22 -5.98
C ASP A 136 -17.17 1.70 -5.86
N ALA A 137 -16.28 2.53 -5.29
CA ALA A 137 -16.51 3.96 -5.22
C ALA A 137 -16.34 4.64 -6.58
N MET A 138 -15.41 4.17 -7.42
CA MET A 138 -15.20 4.69 -8.77
C MET A 138 -16.34 4.31 -9.71
N GLU A 139 -16.87 3.09 -9.62
CA GLU A 139 -18.02 2.63 -10.41
C GLU A 139 -19.27 3.49 -10.17
N LYS A 140 -19.56 3.84 -8.92
CA LYS A 140 -20.72 4.65 -8.52
C LYS A 140 -20.79 6.01 -9.22
N ASP A 141 -19.66 6.58 -9.62
CA ASP A 141 -19.62 7.82 -10.40
C ASP A 141 -19.17 7.60 -11.84
N ASN A 142 -19.31 6.36 -12.33
CA ASN A 142 -18.99 5.97 -13.70
C ASN A 142 -17.53 6.27 -14.06
N PHE A 143 -16.59 5.97 -13.15
CA PHE A 143 -15.15 6.11 -13.32
C PHE A 143 -14.72 7.54 -13.72
N SER A 144 -15.37 8.56 -13.16
CA SER A 144 -15.17 9.97 -13.55
C SER A 144 -13.71 10.42 -13.37
N TRP A 145 -13.04 9.90 -12.33
CA TRP A 145 -11.62 10.19 -12.08
C TRP A 145 -10.73 9.67 -13.21
N TRP A 146 -10.93 8.44 -13.66
CA TRP A 146 -10.19 7.84 -14.78
C TRP A 146 -10.47 8.55 -16.10
N LYS A 147 -11.73 8.89 -16.37
CA LYS A 147 -12.12 9.63 -17.58
C LYS A 147 -11.40 10.97 -17.68
N LYS A 148 -11.33 11.73 -16.57
CA LYS A 148 -10.58 13.01 -16.52
C LYS A 148 -9.10 12.81 -16.76
N ARG A 149 -8.52 11.77 -16.18
CA ARG A 149 -7.09 11.44 -16.33
C ARG A 149 -6.77 11.09 -17.78
N PHE A 150 -7.53 10.21 -18.42
CA PHE A 150 -7.35 9.87 -19.83
C PHE A 150 -7.57 11.07 -20.75
N ALA A 151 -8.62 11.84 -20.53
CA ALA A 151 -8.89 13.05 -21.31
C ALA A 151 -7.71 14.03 -21.25
N LYS A 152 -7.11 14.22 -20.04
CA LYS A 152 -5.95 15.12 -19.90
C LYS A 152 -4.70 14.57 -20.55
N LEU A 153 -4.44 13.29 -20.44
CA LEU A 153 -3.27 12.64 -21.05
C LEU A 153 -3.37 12.63 -22.59
N SER A 154 -4.56 12.55 -23.17
CA SER A 154 -4.78 12.59 -24.62
C SER A 154 -4.41 13.94 -25.27
N ASP A 155 -4.27 15.02 -24.48
CA ASP A 155 -3.71 16.28 -24.97
C ASP A 155 -2.27 16.11 -25.48
N TYR A 156 -1.51 15.16 -24.91
CA TYR A 156 -0.08 15.02 -25.12
C TYR A 156 0.34 13.73 -25.82
N PHE A 157 -0.42 12.64 -25.62
CA PHE A 157 -0.04 11.31 -26.07
C PHE A 157 -1.06 10.75 -27.07
N ASP A 158 -0.55 9.97 -28.03
CA ASP A 158 -1.34 9.36 -29.09
C ASP A 158 -1.78 7.94 -28.74
N CYS A 159 -1.05 7.28 -27.84
CA CYS A 159 -1.37 5.97 -27.30
C CYS A 159 -0.83 5.83 -25.86
N PHE A 160 -1.30 4.79 -25.15
CA PHE A 160 -0.91 4.55 -23.76
C PHE A 160 -0.43 3.14 -23.56
N ARG A 161 0.61 2.98 -22.71
CA ARG A 161 0.92 1.73 -22.06
C ARG A 161 0.26 1.73 -20.69
N ILE A 162 -0.55 0.71 -20.42
CA ILE A 162 -1.08 0.48 -19.08
C ILE A 162 -0.07 -0.36 -18.34
N ASP A 163 0.52 0.19 -17.29
CA ASP A 163 1.44 -0.52 -16.44
C ASP A 163 0.67 -1.47 -15.52
N HIS A 164 1.20 -2.69 -15.33
CA HIS A 164 0.62 -3.72 -14.47
C HIS A 164 -0.90 -3.92 -14.67
N ILE A 165 -1.33 -4.23 -15.90
CA ILE A 165 -2.75 -4.38 -16.28
C ILE A 165 -3.52 -5.32 -15.36
N LEU A 166 -2.89 -6.36 -14.81
CA LEU A 166 -3.53 -7.30 -13.88
C LEU A 166 -4.06 -6.60 -12.62
N GLY A 167 -3.40 -5.54 -12.17
CA GLY A 167 -3.82 -4.76 -11.01
C GLY A 167 -5.14 -3.99 -11.18
N PHE A 168 -5.65 -3.88 -12.42
CA PHE A 168 -6.98 -3.32 -12.70
C PHE A 168 -8.10 -4.36 -12.51
N PHE A 169 -7.76 -5.63 -12.48
CA PHE A 169 -8.69 -6.73 -12.23
C PHE A 169 -8.51 -7.28 -10.82
N ARG A 170 -7.27 -7.49 -10.43
CA ARG A 170 -6.89 -8.08 -9.15
C ARG A 170 -5.50 -7.63 -8.75
N ILE A 171 -5.36 -6.99 -7.61
CA ILE A 171 -4.08 -6.49 -7.11
C ILE A 171 -3.65 -7.20 -5.83
N TRP A 172 -2.33 -7.35 -5.63
CA TRP A 172 -1.79 -7.74 -4.34
C TRP A 172 -1.82 -6.54 -3.41
N GLU A 173 -2.54 -6.67 -2.30
CA GLU A 173 -2.73 -5.62 -1.30
C GLU A 173 -2.03 -6.00 0.00
N VAL A 174 -1.16 -5.11 0.48
CA VAL A 174 -0.37 -5.28 1.69
C VAL A 174 -0.87 -4.30 2.74
N PRO A 175 -1.14 -4.72 3.99
CA PRO A 175 -1.53 -3.81 5.06
C PRO A 175 -0.44 -2.76 5.34
N CYS A 176 -0.84 -1.55 5.78
CA CYS A 176 0.08 -0.41 5.93
C CYS A 176 1.18 -0.61 6.97
N GLU A 177 0.97 -1.46 7.95
CA GLU A 177 1.93 -1.82 8.98
C GLU A 177 3.09 -2.70 8.50
N TYR A 178 2.98 -3.29 7.30
CA TYR A 178 4.04 -4.11 6.72
C TYR A 178 4.91 -3.33 5.74
N VAL A 179 6.19 -3.67 5.74
CA VAL A 179 7.21 -3.19 4.78
C VAL A 179 7.36 -4.18 3.62
N GLN A 180 7.29 -5.47 3.94
CA GLN A 180 7.40 -6.57 2.98
C GLN A 180 6.03 -6.96 2.42
N GLY A 181 6.02 -7.56 1.22
CA GLY A 181 4.80 -8.01 0.55
C GLY A 181 4.24 -9.35 1.06
N LEU A 182 4.95 -10.07 1.92
CA LEU A 182 4.63 -11.45 2.31
C LEU A 182 3.27 -11.60 3.00
N CYS A 183 2.88 -10.63 3.85
CA CYS A 183 1.59 -10.60 4.53
C CYS A 183 0.51 -9.83 3.75
N GLY A 184 0.60 -9.84 2.42
CA GLY A 184 -0.45 -9.34 1.55
C GLY A 184 -1.49 -10.41 1.20
N HIS A 185 -2.54 -9.98 0.55
CA HIS A 185 -3.58 -10.81 -0.06
C HIS A 185 -4.04 -10.21 -1.40
N CYS A 186 -4.66 -10.99 -2.25
CA CYS A 186 -5.30 -10.44 -3.45
C CYS A 186 -6.54 -9.60 -3.10
N ASN A 187 -6.77 -8.52 -3.83
CA ASN A 187 -7.97 -7.71 -3.77
C ASN A 187 -8.50 -7.47 -5.21
N PRO A 188 -9.71 -7.98 -5.55
CA PRO A 188 -10.63 -8.77 -4.73
C PRO A 188 -10.12 -10.19 -4.43
N ALA A 189 -10.70 -10.82 -3.39
CA ALA A 189 -10.48 -12.21 -3.03
C ALA A 189 -11.69 -12.76 -2.24
N LEU A 190 -11.75 -14.08 -2.12
CA LEU A 190 -12.75 -14.79 -1.33
C LEU A 190 -12.08 -15.38 -0.06
N PRO A 191 -12.03 -14.63 1.07
CA PRO A 191 -11.52 -15.17 2.32
C PRO A 191 -12.40 -16.30 2.85
N PHE A 192 -11.87 -17.14 3.73
CA PHE A 192 -12.61 -18.19 4.41
C PHE A 192 -13.24 -17.69 5.70
N SER A 193 -14.46 -18.13 6.01
CA SER A 193 -14.98 -18.04 7.37
C SER A 193 -14.33 -19.09 8.27
N ARG A 194 -14.51 -18.93 9.60
CA ARG A 194 -14.05 -19.93 10.58
C ARG A 194 -14.65 -21.31 10.30
N GLU A 195 -15.94 -21.36 10.03
CA GLU A 195 -16.68 -22.59 9.77
C GLU A 195 -16.17 -23.31 8.53
N GLU A 196 -15.88 -22.56 7.48
CA GLU A 196 -15.27 -23.11 6.27
C GLU A 196 -13.89 -23.69 6.53
N ILE A 197 -13.06 -23.02 7.33
CA ILE A 197 -11.72 -23.53 7.73
C ILE A 197 -11.85 -24.83 8.52
N GLU A 198 -12.75 -24.88 9.48
CA GLU A 198 -12.99 -26.06 10.32
C GLU A 198 -13.55 -27.25 9.52
N GLN A 199 -14.28 -27.02 8.42
CA GLN A 199 -14.75 -28.09 7.51
C GLN A 199 -13.60 -28.85 6.83
N TYR A 200 -12.42 -28.24 6.68
CA TYR A 200 -11.20 -28.96 6.21
C TYR A 200 -10.59 -29.84 7.30
N GLY A 201 -11.08 -29.76 8.53
CA GLY A 201 -10.56 -30.51 9.68
C GLY A 201 -9.45 -29.80 10.44
N LEU A 202 -9.18 -28.52 10.14
CA LEU A 202 -8.23 -27.71 10.89
C LEU A 202 -8.87 -27.28 12.23
N ASN A 203 -8.19 -27.59 13.35
CA ASN A 203 -8.59 -27.08 14.65
C ASN A 203 -8.23 -25.59 14.73
N PHE A 204 -9.13 -24.73 14.23
CA PHE A 204 -8.84 -23.30 14.03
C PHE A 204 -8.79 -22.53 15.34
N ASN A 205 -7.58 -22.20 15.75
CA ASN A 205 -7.33 -21.26 16.84
C ASN A 205 -6.91 -19.91 16.28
N GLU A 206 -7.87 -18.97 16.25
CA GLU A 206 -7.71 -17.66 15.65
C GLU A 206 -6.52 -16.89 16.22
N SER A 207 -6.41 -16.76 17.56
CA SER A 207 -5.31 -16.03 18.20
C SER A 207 -3.95 -16.64 17.89
N ARG A 208 -3.86 -17.98 17.81
CA ARG A 208 -2.61 -18.67 17.47
C ARG A 208 -2.22 -18.47 16.00
N PHE A 209 -3.20 -18.44 15.10
CA PHE A 209 -2.91 -18.52 13.66
C PHE A 209 -2.87 -17.14 12.96
N THR A 210 -3.39 -16.10 13.61
CA THR A 210 -3.43 -14.74 13.06
C THR A 210 -2.50 -13.75 13.79
N THR A 211 -1.78 -14.21 14.82
CA THR A 211 -0.77 -13.40 15.51
C THR A 211 0.59 -14.09 15.43
N PRO A 212 1.70 -13.34 15.44
CA PRO A 212 3.01 -13.93 15.35
C PRO A 212 3.27 -15.00 16.43
N HIS A 213 3.61 -16.21 15.98
CA HIS A 213 3.90 -17.33 16.88
C HIS A 213 5.38 -17.35 17.24
N ILE A 214 5.71 -16.92 18.44
CA ILE A 214 7.09 -16.69 18.88
C ILE A 214 7.38 -17.54 20.11
N ASN A 215 8.28 -18.50 19.98
CA ASN A 215 8.83 -19.26 21.10
C ASN A 215 10.36 -19.19 21.16
N ARG A 216 10.96 -19.67 22.26
CA ARG A 216 12.41 -19.58 22.46
C ARG A 216 13.23 -20.36 21.43
N GLN A 217 12.73 -21.51 20.98
CA GLN A 217 13.42 -22.29 19.96
C GLN A 217 13.53 -21.53 18.65
N PHE A 218 12.42 -20.98 18.17
CA PHE A 218 12.38 -20.15 16.96
C PHE A 218 13.33 -18.94 17.07
N LEU A 219 13.35 -18.26 18.23
CA LEU A 219 14.26 -17.14 18.46
C LEU A 219 15.72 -17.57 18.40
N SER A 220 16.05 -18.74 18.97
CA SER A 220 17.42 -19.26 18.93
C SER A 220 17.88 -19.66 17.53
N GLU A 221 16.96 -20.21 16.71
CA GLU A 221 17.23 -20.48 15.29
C GLU A 221 17.45 -19.21 14.47
N LEU A 222 16.76 -18.11 14.82
CA LEU A 222 16.76 -16.87 14.06
C LEU A 222 17.89 -15.91 14.45
N PHE A 223 18.22 -15.81 15.74
CA PHE A 223 19.16 -14.81 16.28
C PHE A 223 20.45 -15.38 16.82
N GLU A 224 20.55 -16.71 17.01
CA GLU A 224 21.74 -17.41 17.51
C GLU A 224 22.28 -16.75 18.80
N GLU A 225 23.53 -16.25 18.80
CA GLU A 225 24.17 -15.59 19.94
C GLU A 225 23.47 -14.30 20.40
N ASN A 226 22.67 -13.64 19.55
CA ASN A 226 21.94 -12.43 19.93
C ASN A 226 20.56 -12.71 20.53
N THR A 227 20.17 -13.97 20.74
CA THR A 227 18.84 -14.36 21.23
C THR A 227 18.43 -13.64 22.52
N GLU A 228 19.28 -13.64 23.53
CA GLU A 228 18.98 -13.04 24.83
C GLU A 228 18.88 -11.52 24.76
N GLU A 229 19.73 -10.89 23.96
CA GLU A 229 19.68 -9.45 23.70
C GLU A 229 18.34 -9.07 23.04
N VAL A 230 17.94 -9.83 22.02
CA VAL A 230 16.68 -9.57 21.29
C VAL A 230 15.46 -9.78 22.20
N ILE A 231 15.43 -10.85 22.99
CA ILE A 231 14.38 -11.09 23.99
C ILE A 231 14.29 -9.90 24.95
N GLY A 232 15.40 -9.51 25.56
CA GLY A 232 15.43 -8.41 26.52
C GLY A 232 15.02 -7.06 25.92
N ALA A 233 15.50 -6.75 24.72
CA ALA A 233 15.28 -5.47 24.08
C ALA A 233 13.88 -5.35 23.44
N TYR A 234 13.43 -6.35 22.66
CA TYR A 234 12.28 -6.19 21.73
C TYR A 234 11.07 -7.03 22.09
N LEU A 235 11.20 -8.03 22.97
CA LEU A 235 10.12 -8.97 23.26
C LEU A 235 9.65 -8.85 24.71
N ALA A 236 8.37 -9.16 24.92
CA ALA A 236 7.76 -9.38 26.23
C ALA A 236 7.26 -10.82 26.32
N GLN A 237 7.39 -11.44 27.48
CA GLN A 237 6.86 -12.77 27.72
C GLN A 237 5.35 -12.72 27.87
N SER A 238 4.61 -13.45 27.03
CA SER A 238 3.14 -13.53 27.07
C SER A 238 2.64 -14.75 27.85
N SER A 239 3.46 -15.81 27.89
CA SER A 239 3.23 -17.02 28.70
C SER A 239 4.55 -17.70 29.01
N SER A 240 4.54 -18.83 29.75
CA SER A 240 5.76 -19.59 30.09
C SER A 240 6.61 -20.01 28.87
N ARG A 241 6.02 -20.07 27.68
CA ARG A 241 6.67 -20.58 26.47
C ARG A 241 6.60 -19.63 25.26
N HIS A 242 5.87 -18.53 25.34
CA HIS A 242 5.63 -17.65 24.20
C HIS A 242 5.98 -16.20 24.52
N TYR A 243 6.38 -15.51 23.47
CA TYR A 243 6.73 -14.09 23.48
C TYR A 243 5.82 -13.32 22.54
N VAL A 244 5.78 -12.01 22.72
CA VAL A 244 5.14 -11.03 21.82
C VAL A 244 6.09 -9.87 21.59
N LEU A 245 5.99 -9.23 20.44
CA LEU A 245 6.73 -7.99 20.20
C LEU A 245 6.23 -6.88 21.13
N LYS A 246 7.16 -6.08 21.66
CA LYS A 246 6.80 -4.92 22.48
C LYS A 246 6.09 -3.86 21.63
N PRO A 247 5.19 -3.03 22.19
CA PRO A 247 4.36 -2.07 21.43
C PRO A 247 5.12 -1.06 20.57
N PHE A 248 6.39 -0.79 20.88
CA PHE A 248 7.20 0.13 20.08
C PHE A 248 7.82 -0.52 18.82
N CYS A 249 7.73 -1.85 18.68
CA CYS A 249 8.25 -2.61 17.54
C CYS A 249 7.30 -3.75 17.10
N ASP A 250 5.99 -3.62 17.35
CA ASP A 250 4.97 -4.65 17.06
C ASP A 250 4.54 -4.69 15.60
N THR A 251 5.03 -3.78 14.76
CA THR A 251 4.80 -3.76 13.30
C THR A 251 6.11 -3.59 12.53
N GLN A 252 6.15 -4.06 11.28
CA GLN A 252 7.35 -3.87 10.44
C GLN A 252 7.70 -2.41 10.23
N ARG A 253 6.71 -1.50 10.15
CA ARG A 253 6.97 -0.05 10.03
C ARG A 253 7.65 0.53 11.25
N LYS A 254 7.23 0.13 12.44
CA LYS A 254 7.90 0.56 13.69
C LYS A 254 9.32 0.00 13.78
N ILE A 255 9.52 -1.27 13.41
CA ILE A 255 10.85 -1.88 13.33
C ILE A 255 11.72 -1.13 12.31
N GLU A 256 11.20 -0.84 11.12
CA GLU A 256 11.93 -0.08 10.09
C GLU A 256 12.40 1.29 10.62
N ALA A 257 11.50 2.03 11.27
CA ALA A 257 11.83 3.33 11.85
C ALA A 257 12.88 3.22 12.97
N LEU A 258 12.80 2.18 13.81
CA LEU A 258 13.76 1.94 14.91
C LEU A 258 15.17 1.64 14.41
N PHE A 259 15.30 1.11 13.21
CA PHE A 259 16.59 0.74 12.59
C PHE A 259 16.97 1.65 11.41
N ALA A 260 16.31 2.82 11.23
CA ALA A 260 16.54 3.70 10.09
C ALA A 260 18.00 4.15 9.95
N ASP A 261 18.66 4.48 11.06
CA ASP A 261 20.03 4.98 11.10
C ASP A 261 21.08 3.88 11.41
N LYS A 262 20.68 2.59 11.42
CA LYS A 262 21.54 1.47 11.74
C LYS A 262 21.89 0.68 10.48
N ALA A 263 23.16 0.65 10.12
CA ALA A 263 23.66 -0.02 8.92
C ALA A 263 24.68 -1.14 9.20
N ASP A 264 25.02 -1.37 10.46
CA ASP A 264 25.94 -2.44 10.82
C ASP A 264 25.33 -3.84 10.64
N PRO A 265 26.14 -4.88 10.37
CA PRO A 265 25.64 -6.22 10.05
C PRO A 265 24.76 -6.84 11.14
N VAL A 266 25.06 -6.59 12.42
CA VAL A 266 24.29 -7.13 13.55
C VAL A 266 22.91 -6.48 13.61
N SER A 267 22.85 -5.15 13.54
CA SER A 267 21.58 -4.42 13.50
C SER A 267 20.71 -4.83 12.32
N LEU A 268 21.30 -5.01 11.13
CA LEU A 268 20.56 -5.47 9.94
C LEU A 268 20.02 -6.90 10.12
N ARG A 269 20.82 -7.80 10.72
CA ARG A 269 20.37 -9.16 11.04
C ARG A 269 19.20 -9.14 12.04
N ILE A 270 19.30 -8.36 13.11
CA ILE A 270 18.22 -8.19 14.09
C ILE A 270 16.97 -7.62 13.44
N LYS A 271 17.08 -6.54 12.63
CA LYS A 271 15.96 -5.96 11.88
C LYS A 271 15.25 -7.01 11.02
N ASN A 272 15.99 -7.76 10.22
CA ASN A 272 15.44 -8.79 9.34
C ASN A 272 14.79 -9.93 10.12
N GLY A 273 15.38 -10.35 11.24
CA GLY A 273 14.80 -11.33 12.12
C GLY A 273 13.48 -10.85 12.76
N LEU A 274 13.41 -9.60 13.18
CA LEU A 274 12.17 -9.00 13.70
C LEU A 274 11.10 -8.89 12.61
N PHE A 275 11.48 -8.62 11.35
CA PHE A 275 10.56 -8.68 10.22
C PHE A 275 10.02 -10.09 9.98
N THR A 276 10.90 -11.11 10.09
CA THR A 276 10.51 -12.52 9.99
C THR A 276 9.53 -12.88 11.10
N ILE A 277 9.77 -12.46 12.34
CA ILE A 277 8.83 -12.66 13.46
C ILE A 277 7.47 -12.06 13.14
N ALA A 278 7.42 -10.82 12.65
CA ALA A 278 6.14 -10.15 12.32
C ALA A 278 5.34 -10.88 11.22
N ASN A 279 6.00 -11.70 10.40
CA ASN A 279 5.39 -12.49 9.34
C ASN A 279 4.95 -13.90 9.79
N GLU A 280 5.21 -14.30 11.05
CA GLU A 280 4.96 -15.67 11.55
C GLU A 280 3.51 -15.94 11.90
N VAL A 281 2.66 -15.93 10.87
CA VAL A 281 1.23 -16.24 10.95
C VAL A 281 0.84 -17.26 9.87
N LEU A 282 -0.20 -18.05 10.09
CA LEU A 282 -0.79 -18.93 9.07
C LEU A 282 -1.88 -18.24 8.26
N PHE A 283 -2.62 -17.34 8.91
CA PHE A 283 -3.74 -16.64 8.32
C PHE A 283 -3.63 -15.14 8.56
N LEU A 284 -4.12 -14.37 7.59
CA LEU A 284 -4.32 -12.93 7.68
C LEU A 284 -5.82 -12.68 7.84
N ARG A 285 -6.21 -11.73 8.69
CA ARG A 285 -7.61 -11.26 8.75
C ARG A 285 -7.93 -10.46 7.50
N ASP A 286 -9.12 -10.65 6.97
CA ASP A 286 -9.60 -9.77 5.92
C ASP A 286 -9.84 -8.35 6.49
N PRO A 287 -9.35 -7.29 5.83
CA PRO A 287 -9.50 -5.92 6.34
C PRO A 287 -10.93 -5.37 6.23
N ARG A 288 -11.81 -6.01 5.47
CA ARG A 288 -13.20 -5.60 5.25
C ARG A 288 -14.18 -6.50 5.99
N GLU A 289 -13.93 -7.81 5.99
CA GLU A 289 -14.72 -8.84 6.65
C GLU A 289 -13.87 -9.45 7.78
N THR A 290 -13.78 -8.76 8.92
CA THR A 290 -12.83 -9.05 10.01
C THR A 290 -13.01 -10.43 10.68
N ASP A 291 -14.11 -11.11 10.41
CA ASP A 291 -14.43 -12.49 10.81
C ASP A 291 -14.01 -13.55 9.78
N LYS A 292 -13.38 -13.10 8.66
CA LYS A 292 -12.85 -13.97 7.61
C LYS A 292 -11.33 -13.87 7.49
N PHE A 293 -10.75 -14.90 6.86
CA PHE A 293 -9.30 -15.13 6.90
C PHE A 293 -8.76 -15.55 5.52
N HIS A 294 -7.57 -15.02 5.18
CA HIS A 294 -6.79 -15.46 4.03
C HIS A 294 -5.65 -16.36 4.51
N PRO A 295 -5.43 -17.53 3.96
CA PRO A 295 -4.17 -18.24 4.17
C PRO A 295 -3.01 -17.35 3.73
N ARG A 296 -1.99 -17.19 4.59
CA ARG A 296 -0.79 -16.42 4.22
C ARG A 296 -0.05 -17.12 3.09
N ILE A 297 0.34 -16.37 2.06
CA ILE A 297 1.16 -16.92 0.98
C ILE A 297 2.47 -17.52 1.54
N SER A 298 2.91 -18.66 1.02
CA SER A 298 4.10 -19.39 1.50
C SER A 298 4.08 -19.75 2.99
N ALA A 299 2.90 -19.88 3.60
CA ALA A 299 2.77 -20.27 5.02
C ALA A 299 3.41 -21.61 5.34
N ASN A 300 3.52 -22.52 4.38
CA ASN A 300 4.21 -23.81 4.50
C ASN A 300 5.73 -23.67 4.78
N GLN A 301 6.31 -22.51 4.59
CA GLN A 301 7.72 -22.20 4.93
C GLN A 301 7.88 -21.62 6.34
N SER A 302 6.77 -21.29 7.03
CA SER A 302 6.80 -20.66 8.33
C SER A 302 7.15 -21.63 9.47
N TYR A 303 7.64 -21.08 10.57
CA TYR A 303 7.91 -21.86 11.78
C TYR A 303 6.60 -22.40 12.38
N ILE A 304 5.54 -21.59 12.45
CA ILE A 304 4.23 -22.00 12.96
C ILE A 304 3.64 -23.20 12.17
N TYR A 305 3.86 -23.26 10.86
CA TYR A 305 3.44 -24.42 10.05
C TYR A 305 4.21 -25.68 10.45
N ARG A 306 5.51 -25.58 10.72
CA ARG A 306 6.33 -26.72 11.17
C ARG A 306 5.84 -27.29 12.50
N GLU A 307 5.24 -26.47 13.36
CA GLU A 307 4.69 -26.87 14.67
C GLU A 307 3.25 -27.36 14.63
N LEU A 308 2.61 -27.43 13.46
CA LEU A 308 1.29 -28.04 13.33
C LEU A 308 1.36 -29.56 13.60
N SER A 309 0.30 -30.10 14.21
CA SER A 309 0.10 -31.54 14.25
C SER A 309 0.02 -32.13 12.84
N GLY A 310 0.25 -33.42 12.66
CA GLY A 310 0.14 -34.05 11.35
C GLY A 310 -1.25 -33.89 10.74
N SER A 311 -2.31 -33.96 11.53
CA SER A 311 -3.69 -33.75 11.10
C SER A 311 -3.97 -32.30 10.70
N ASP A 312 -3.53 -31.34 11.52
CA ASP A 312 -3.72 -29.90 11.22
C ASP A 312 -2.90 -29.47 9.99
N ARG A 313 -1.71 -30.01 9.81
CA ARG A 313 -0.87 -29.76 8.63
C ARG A 313 -1.57 -30.26 7.36
N TYR A 314 -2.07 -31.49 7.37
CA TYR A 314 -2.81 -32.05 6.25
C TYR A 314 -4.06 -31.20 5.94
N ALA A 315 -4.84 -30.83 6.95
CA ALA A 315 -6.02 -30.00 6.80
C ALA A 315 -5.67 -28.62 6.20
N PHE A 316 -4.61 -27.98 6.71
CA PHE A 316 -4.13 -26.70 6.18
C PHE A 316 -3.67 -26.82 4.73
N ASP A 317 -2.94 -27.87 4.36
CA ASP A 317 -2.47 -28.09 2.99
C ASP A 317 -3.63 -28.23 2.00
N GLN A 318 -4.69 -28.97 2.37
CA GLN A 318 -5.89 -29.10 1.54
C GLN A 318 -6.61 -27.75 1.36
N LEU A 319 -6.79 -27.00 2.44
CA LEU A 319 -7.39 -25.67 2.42
C LEU A 319 -6.54 -24.69 1.59
N TYR A 320 -5.22 -24.68 1.81
CA TYR A 320 -4.28 -23.80 1.11
C TYR A 320 -4.26 -24.07 -0.39
N TRP A 321 -4.21 -25.35 -0.80
CA TRP A 321 -4.28 -25.76 -2.19
C TRP A 321 -5.61 -25.34 -2.86
N HIS A 322 -6.74 -25.57 -2.16
CA HIS A 322 -8.05 -25.13 -2.64
C HIS A 322 -8.13 -23.59 -2.77
N PHE A 323 -7.58 -22.85 -1.82
CA PHE A 323 -7.52 -21.39 -1.87
C PHE A 323 -6.77 -20.89 -3.10
N LEU A 324 -5.61 -21.45 -3.39
CA LEU A 324 -4.75 -21.00 -4.50
C LEU A 324 -5.30 -21.38 -5.88
N TYR A 325 -5.83 -22.59 -6.02
CA TYR A 325 -6.10 -23.16 -7.33
C TYR A 325 -7.59 -23.27 -7.69
N HIS A 326 -8.49 -23.12 -6.74
CA HIS A 326 -9.92 -23.29 -6.96
C HIS A 326 -10.76 -22.11 -6.49
N ARG A 327 -10.65 -21.72 -5.21
CA ARG A 327 -11.58 -20.75 -4.61
C ARG A 327 -11.59 -19.38 -5.30
N ASN A 328 -10.47 -18.97 -5.84
CA ASN A 328 -10.30 -17.64 -6.43
C ASN A 328 -10.09 -17.69 -7.96
N THR A 329 -10.45 -18.77 -8.62
CA THR A 329 -10.29 -18.90 -10.08
C THR A 329 -11.30 -18.10 -10.88
N ASP A 330 -12.42 -17.71 -10.28
CA ASP A 330 -13.50 -16.98 -10.94
C ASP A 330 -13.32 -15.45 -10.92
N PHE A 331 -12.18 -14.99 -10.43
CA PHE A 331 -11.81 -13.56 -10.44
C PHE A 331 -10.97 -13.18 -11.65
#